data_f72eb37d819fb3d915aa7cd16765bfda
#
_entry.id   f72eb37d819fb3d915aa7cd16765bfda
#
_cell.length_a   1.000
_cell.length_b   1.000
_cell.length_c   1.000
_cell.angle_alpha   90.00
_cell.angle_beta   90.00
_cell.angle_gamma   90.00
#
_symmetry.space_group_name_H-M   'P 1'
#
loop_
_entity.id
_entity.type
_entity.pdbx_description
1 polymer ?
#
loop_
_entity_poly.entity_id
_entity_poly.type
_entity_poly.pdbx_seq_one_letter_code
_entity_poly.pdbx_strand_id
1 'polypeptide(L)'
;MDIKINELSAKTFNWLGMNESVVKDVPEFECGSMVVTTPDEVTCERELVDSIALSGIDKETSGMGRDIDELISDSGVNSFVLKTKPGITSSKPAIVKVPADAGTINKLVIETDKDSIITVVMDYLSDSLHDEEKNKMFGVQTRIQAGSGSKVNLVQLLRHSSDYSCLNDIGAVLDDNARLNIVQVILDGDKNYMGCRVVLKGKGSSLKTD
;
A
#
# COMPACT_ATOMS: atom_id res chain seq x y z
N MET A 1 -6.92 -11.50 16.24
CA MET A 1 -8.14 -11.97 15.52
C MET A 1 -7.77 -12.66 14.21
N ASP A 2 -8.72 -13.37 13.56
CA ASP A 2 -8.46 -13.94 12.22
C ASP A 2 -9.10 -13.04 11.18
N ILE A 3 -8.40 -12.79 10.06
CA ILE A 3 -8.90 -11.98 8.95
C ILE A 3 -8.89 -12.78 7.64
N LYS A 4 -9.80 -12.45 6.75
CA LYS A 4 -9.84 -12.99 5.39
C LYS A 4 -9.23 -12.00 4.42
N ILE A 5 -8.35 -12.50 3.57
CA ILE A 5 -7.68 -11.69 2.57
C ILE A 5 -7.75 -12.33 1.18
N ASN A 6 -7.57 -11.53 0.15
CA ASN A 6 -7.49 -11.97 -1.25
C ASN A 6 -8.72 -12.78 -1.68
N GLU A 7 -9.90 -12.41 -1.22
CA GLU A 7 -11.14 -13.07 -1.61
C GLU A 7 -11.40 -12.84 -3.10
N LEU A 8 -11.60 -13.95 -3.84
CA LEU A 8 -11.95 -13.88 -5.25
C LEU A 8 -13.39 -13.38 -5.41
N SER A 9 -13.61 -12.42 -6.29
CA SER A 9 -14.94 -11.87 -6.61
C SER A 9 -15.90 -12.92 -7.19
N ALA A 10 -15.35 -13.98 -7.79
CA ALA A 10 -16.09 -15.15 -8.25
C ALA A 10 -15.50 -16.41 -7.61
N LYS A 11 -16.25 -17.05 -6.71
CA LYS A 11 -15.80 -18.24 -5.98
C LYS A 11 -15.83 -19.48 -6.89
N THR A 12 -14.83 -19.62 -7.74
CA THR A 12 -14.75 -20.72 -8.74
C THR A 12 -14.02 -21.95 -8.24
N PHE A 13 -13.27 -21.84 -7.13
CA PHE A 13 -12.43 -22.91 -6.58
C PHE A 13 -12.87 -23.38 -5.19
N ASN A 14 -14.17 -23.40 -4.91
CA ASN A 14 -14.72 -23.70 -3.58
C ASN A 14 -14.22 -25.04 -3.00
N TRP A 15 -14.15 -26.07 -3.81
CA TRP A 15 -13.73 -27.41 -3.38
C TRP A 15 -12.21 -27.54 -3.18
N LEU A 16 -11.41 -26.60 -3.73
CA LEU A 16 -9.96 -26.54 -3.51
C LEU A 16 -9.57 -25.62 -2.33
N GLY A 17 -10.52 -24.87 -1.76
CA GLY A 17 -10.24 -23.90 -0.68
C GLY A 17 -9.34 -22.74 -1.11
N MET A 18 -9.33 -22.38 -2.41
CA MET A 18 -8.43 -21.38 -2.99
C MET A 18 -9.09 -20.02 -3.27
N ASN A 19 -10.30 -19.81 -2.76
CA ASN A 19 -11.02 -18.57 -3.03
C ASN A 19 -10.64 -17.39 -2.12
N GLU A 20 -9.99 -17.67 -1.02
CA GLU A 20 -9.57 -16.70 -0.01
C GLU A 20 -8.40 -17.28 0.80
N SER A 21 -7.66 -16.43 1.47
CA SER A 21 -6.68 -16.83 2.47
C SER A 21 -7.11 -16.34 3.84
N VAL A 22 -6.82 -17.09 4.89
CA VAL A 22 -7.07 -16.70 6.28
C VAL A 22 -5.73 -16.42 6.96
N VAL A 23 -5.55 -15.21 7.44
CA VAL A 23 -4.42 -14.85 8.30
C VAL A 23 -4.90 -14.97 9.74
N LYS A 24 -4.23 -15.81 10.50
CA LYS A 24 -4.58 -16.09 11.90
C LYS A 24 -3.79 -15.23 12.86
N ASP A 25 -4.33 -15.04 14.04
CA ASP A 25 -3.66 -14.38 15.17
C ASP A 25 -3.16 -12.96 14.81
N VAL A 26 -3.91 -12.24 13.98
CA VAL A 26 -3.61 -10.85 13.64
C VAL A 26 -3.74 -9.98 14.88
N PRO A 27 -2.70 -9.20 15.26
CA PRO A 27 -2.74 -8.35 16.43
C PRO A 27 -3.71 -7.16 16.23
N GLU A 28 -4.02 -6.47 17.31
CA GLU A 28 -4.52 -5.10 17.22
C GLU A 28 -3.37 -4.21 16.75
N PHE A 29 -3.65 -3.34 15.79
CA PHE A 29 -2.64 -2.45 15.23
C PHE A 29 -2.77 -1.05 15.79
N GLU A 30 -1.59 -0.46 16.04
CA GLU A 30 -1.43 0.97 16.32
C GLU A 30 -0.82 1.68 15.11
N CYS A 31 -0.87 3.03 15.13
CA CYS A 31 -0.28 3.85 14.08
C CYS A 31 1.25 3.67 14.06
N GLY A 32 1.77 3.26 12.92
CA GLY A 32 3.21 3.08 12.72
C GLY A 32 3.98 4.40 12.54
N SER A 33 5.30 4.26 12.52
CA SER A 33 6.26 5.37 12.52
C SER A 33 6.88 5.65 11.15
N MET A 34 6.12 5.48 10.06
CA MET A 34 6.57 5.71 8.69
C MET A 34 7.18 7.10 8.50
N VAL A 35 8.31 7.18 7.80
CA VAL A 35 9.00 8.44 7.48
C VAL A 35 9.01 8.68 5.98
N VAL A 36 8.55 9.85 5.58
CA VAL A 36 8.43 10.24 4.16
C VAL A 36 9.37 11.41 3.86
N THR A 37 10.16 11.26 2.80
CA THR A 37 11.03 12.33 2.26
C THR A 37 10.66 12.55 0.80
N THR A 38 10.28 13.78 0.45
CA THR A 38 9.85 14.15 -0.90
C THR A 38 10.81 15.12 -1.57
N PRO A 39 10.91 15.08 -2.91
CA PRO A 39 11.49 16.19 -3.67
C PRO A 39 10.57 17.43 -3.62
N ASP A 40 11.10 18.60 -3.95
CA ASP A 40 10.40 19.89 -3.84
C ASP A 40 9.12 19.97 -4.69
N GLU A 41 9.03 19.17 -5.75
CA GLU A 41 7.89 19.13 -6.67
C GLU A 41 6.70 18.32 -6.14
N VAL A 42 6.90 17.55 -5.05
CA VAL A 42 5.90 16.68 -4.44
C VAL A 42 5.59 17.16 -3.03
N THR A 43 4.34 17.47 -2.77
CA THR A 43 3.90 17.81 -1.41
C THR A 43 3.60 16.54 -0.62
N CYS A 44 3.90 16.57 0.69
CA CYS A 44 3.54 15.50 1.62
C CYS A 44 2.71 16.12 2.75
N GLU A 45 1.49 15.67 2.89
CA GLU A 45 0.57 16.08 3.94
C GLU A 45 0.30 14.90 4.87
N ARG A 46 -0.01 15.18 6.14
CA ARG A 46 -0.43 14.16 7.09
C ARG A 46 -1.89 14.40 7.45
N GLU A 47 -2.74 13.49 7.08
CA GLU A 47 -4.19 13.62 7.24
C GLU A 47 -4.74 12.51 8.13
N LEU A 48 -5.76 12.83 8.94
CA LEU A 48 -6.54 11.84 9.68
C LEU A 48 -7.36 10.99 8.71
N VAL A 49 -7.50 9.70 8.99
CA VAL A 49 -8.22 8.74 8.13
C VAL A 49 -9.62 9.21 7.75
N ASP A 50 -10.34 9.83 8.69
CA ASP A 50 -11.73 10.28 8.49
C ASP A 50 -11.88 11.53 7.60
N SER A 51 -10.79 12.27 7.36
CA SER A 51 -10.82 13.48 6.51
C SER A 51 -10.57 13.17 5.03
N ILE A 52 -10.09 11.97 4.73
CA ILE A 52 -9.82 11.56 3.35
C ILE A 52 -11.08 10.98 2.73
N ALA A 53 -12.03 11.84 2.37
CA ALA A 53 -12.91 11.55 1.26
C ALA A 53 -12.04 11.54 0.00
N LEU A 54 -11.28 10.46 -0.20
CA LEU A 54 -10.50 10.24 -1.42
C LEU A 54 -11.50 10.29 -2.57
N SER A 55 -11.57 11.43 -3.24
CA SER A 55 -12.44 11.65 -4.37
C SER A 55 -12.09 10.63 -5.45
N GLY A 56 -12.76 9.48 -5.45
CA GLY A 56 -12.63 8.45 -6.47
C GLY A 56 -11.95 7.13 -6.07
N ILE A 57 -11.37 7.03 -4.87
CA ILE A 57 -10.92 5.72 -4.35
C ILE A 57 -12.01 5.20 -3.42
N ASP A 58 -12.90 4.39 -3.96
CA ASP A 58 -13.93 3.71 -3.19
C ASP A 58 -13.31 2.73 -2.18
N LYS A 59 -14.04 2.46 -1.07
CA LYS A 59 -13.68 1.42 -0.09
C LYS A 59 -13.47 0.03 -0.74
N GLU A 60 -13.91 -0.14 -1.99
CA GLU A 60 -13.77 -1.37 -2.77
C GLU A 60 -12.41 -1.56 -3.45
N THR A 61 -11.45 -0.66 -3.28
CA THR A 61 -10.13 -0.75 -3.94
C THR A 61 -9.05 -1.44 -3.12
N SER A 62 -9.37 -2.02 -1.96
CA SER A 62 -8.42 -2.84 -1.23
C SER A 62 -7.98 -4.05 -2.06
N GLY A 63 -6.68 -4.25 -2.18
CA GLY A 63 -6.11 -5.43 -2.83
C GLY A 63 -6.31 -6.68 -2.01
N MET A 64 -6.23 -6.58 -0.69
CA MET A 64 -6.40 -7.69 0.24
C MET A 64 -7.85 -7.91 0.65
N GLY A 65 -8.71 -6.90 0.58
CA GLY A 65 -10.12 -7.01 0.87
C GLY A 65 -10.60 -6.18 2.07
N ARG A 66 -11.86 -6.38 2.42
CA ARG A 66 -12.58 -5.56 3.39
C ARG A 66 -12.00 -5.61 4.80
N ASP A 67 -11.58 -6.79 5.27
CA ASP A 67 -11.07 -6.97 6.63
C ASP A 67 -9.83 -6.11 6.88
N ILE A 68 -8.98 -5.86 5.84
CA ILE A 68 -7.84 -4.93 5.95
C ILE A 68 -8.31 -3.48 6.05
N ASP A 69 -9.35 -3.08 5.31
CA ASP A 69 -9.90 -1.72 5.40
C ASP A 69 -10.48 -1.45 6.78
N GLU A 70 -11.17 -2.43 7.38
CA GLU A 70 -11.68 -2.36 8.73
C GLU A 70 -10.55 -2.24 9.76
N LEU A 71 -9.51 -3.07 9.67
CA LEU A 71 -8.31 -2.98 10.52
C LEU A 71 -7.67 -1.60 10.51
N ILE A 72 -7.54 -1.00 9.33
CA ILE A 72 -6.95 0.33 9.18
C ILE A 72 -7.86 1.40 9.77
N SER A 73 -9.17 1.30 9.55
CA SER A 73 -10.13 2.22 10.14
C SER A 73 -10.09 2.17 11.67
N ASP A 74 -10.04 0.97 12.24
CA ASP A 74 -10.05 0.75 13.70
C ASP A 74 -8.74 1.19 14.37
N SER A 75 -7.61 1.09 13.66
CA SER A 75 -6.30 1.50 14.18
C SER A 75 -6.13 3.02 14.35
N GLY A 76 -7.03 3.84 13.77
CA GLY A 76 -6.92 5.30 13.81
C GLY A 76 -5.65 5.85 13.14
N VAL A 77 -5.05 5.10 12.22
CA VAL A 77 -3.80 5.46 11.57
C VAL A 77 -3.93 6.76 10.77
N ASN A 78 -2.97 7.67 10.93
CA ASN A 78 -2.84 8.84 10.07
C ASN A 78 -2.26 8.45 8.71
N SER A 79 -2.83 9.01 7.64
CA SER A 79 -2.30 8.80 6.29
C SER A 79 -1.24 9.85 5.95
N PHE A 80 -0.15 9.41 5.30
CA PHE A 80 0.70 10.31 4.55
C PHE A 80 0.16 10.41 3.13
N VAL A 81 -0.09 11.63 2.66
CA VAL A 81 -0.64 11.90 1.33
C VAL A 81 0.39 12.62 0.49
N LEU A 82 0.90 11.95 -0.54
CA LEU A 82 1.79 12.52 -1.55
C LEU A 82 0.96 13.08 -2.69
N LYS A 83 1.12 14.37 -2.97
CA LYS A 83 0.39 15.05 -4.06
C LYS A 83 1.34 15.67 -5.06
N THR A 84 1.06 15.52 -6.35
CA THR A 84 1.74 16.25 -7.44
C THR A 84 0.83 17.34 -8.00
N LYS A 85 1.44 18.37 -8.59
CA LYS A 85 0.71 19.36 -9.37
C LYS A 85 0.62 18.91 -10.84
N PRO A 86 -0.32 19.45 -11.65
CA PRO A 86 -0.45 19.12 -13.06
C PRO A 86 0.85 19.34 -13.84
N GLY A 87 1.19 18.40 -14.72
CA GLY A 87 2.34 18.50 -15.62
C GLY A 87 3.70 18.37 -14.95
N ILE A 88 3.76 18.09 -13.66
CA ILE A 88 5.05 17.97 -12.93
C ILE A 88 5.68 16.59 -13.14
N THR A 89 6.97 16.59 -13.44
CA THR A 89 7.80 15.38 -13.36
C THR A 89 8.75 15.54 -12.18
N SER A 90 8.63 14.65 -11.19
CA SER A 90 9.53 14.69 -10.03
C SER A 90 10.97 14.39 -10.45
N SER A 91 11.90 15.24 -10.02
CA SER A 91 13.34 15.14 -10.36
C SER A 91 14.03 13.97 -9.66
N LYS A 92 13.51 13.57 -8.51
CA LYS A 92 14.01 12.47 -7.68
C LYS A 92 12.82 11.65 -7.15
N PRO A 93 13.04 10.40 -6.75
CA PRO A 93 12.00 9.62 -6.09
C PRO A 93 11.63 10.21 -4.72
N ALA A 94 10.36 10.11 -4.36
CA ALA A 94 9.94 10.21 -2.97
C ALA A 94 10.36 8.91 -2.27
N ILE A 95 11.00 9.03 -1.10
CA ILE A 95 11.48 7.90 -0.31
C ILE A 95 10.59 7.73 0.92
N VAL A 96 10.05 6.54 1.08
CA VAL A 96 9.19 6.16 2.19
C VAL A 96 9.88 5.04 2.95
N LYS A 97 10.34 5.34 4.16
CA LYS A 97 10.88 4.31 5.07
C LYS A 97 9.76 3.80 5.95
N VAL A 98 9.57 2.51 5.95
CA VAL A 98 8.55 1.81 6.72
C VAL A 98 9.25 0.93 7.74
N PRO A 99 9.37 1.35 9.01
CA PRO A 99 9.85 0.48 10.06
C PRO A 99 8.92 -0.71 10.24
N ALA A 100 9.50 -1.91 10.34
CA ALA A 100 8.76 -3.12 10.66
C ALA A 100 8.63 -3.24 12.19
N ASP A 101 7.78 -2.41 12.77
CA ASP A 101 7.49 -2.45 14.20
C ASP A 101 6.29 -3.38 14.45
N ALA A 102 6.43 -4.29 15.43
CA ALA A 102 5.37 -5.26 15.75
C ALA A 102 4.07 -4.56 16.20
N GLY A 103 2.94 -5.02 15.70
CA GLY A 103 1.63 -4.45 16.03
C GLY A 103 1.38 -3.06 15.43
N THR A 104 2.09 -2.67 14.37
CA THR A 104 1.87 -1.37 13.73
C THR A 104 1.32 -1.48 12.32
N ILE A 105 0.55 -0.48 11.93
CA ILE A 105 0.08 -0.33 10.55
C ILE A 105 0.33 1.09 10.04
N ASN A 106 0.68 1.20 8.77
CA ASN A 106 0.96 2.47 8.11
C ASN A 106 0.05 2.65 6.88
N LYS A 107 -0.27 3.89 6.55
CA LYS A 107 -1.06 4.21 5.36
C LYS A 107 -0.39 5.30 4.54
N LEU A 108 -0.18 5.00 3.25
CA LEU A 108 0.32 5.92 2.25
C LEU A 108 -0.75 6.13 1.17
N VAL A 109 -0.98 7.38 0.82
CA VAL A 109 -1.83 7.78 -0.30
C VAL A 109 -0.96 8.51 -1.31
N ILE A 110 -1.12 8.19 -2.58
CA ILE A 110 -0.43 8.83 -3.70
C ILE A 110 -1.50 9.39 -4.63
N GLU A 111 -1.61 10.71 -4.69
CA GLU A 111 -2.51 11.42 -5.58
C GLU A 111 -1.71 12.15 -6.65
N THR A 112 -1.85 11.72 -7.88
CA THR A 112 -1.20 12.43 -8.99
C THR A 112 -2.22 13.20 -9.79
N ASP A 113 -1.87 14.45 -10.08
CA ASP A 113 -2.67 15.28 -10.98
C ASP A 113 -2.33 15.00 -12.44
N LYS A 114 -3.10 15.60 -13.34
CA LYS A 114 -3.00 15.40 -14.80
C LYS A 114 -1.58 15.56 -15.33
N ASP A 115 -1.18 14.64 -16.21
CA ASP A 115 0.10 14.66 -16.95
C ASP A 115 1.35 14.73 -16.06
N SER A 116 1.25 14.29 -14.79
CA SER A 116 2.37 14.30 -13.84
C SER A 116 3.08 12.94 -13.77
N ILE A 117 4.35 12.95 -13.37
CA ILE A 117 5.16 11.74 -13.21
C ILE A 117 5.81 11.74 -11.84
N ILE A 118 5.58 10.67 -11.07
CA ILE A 118 6.22 10.45 -9.77
C ILE A 118 6.82 9.05 -9.67
N THR A 119 7.97 8.96 -9.01
CA THR A 119 8.52 7.69 -8.54
C THR A 119 8.51 7.69 -7.02
N VAL A 120 7.97 6.63 -6.43
CA VAL A 120 7.92 6.41 -4.98
C VAL A 120 8.66 5.11 -4.68
N VAL A 121 9.64 5.19 -3.78
CA VAL A 121 10.39 4.02 -3.30
C VAL A 121 10.03 3.81 -1.84
N MET A 122 9.42 2.67 -1.54
CA MET A 122 9.08 2.24 -0.19
C MET A 122 10.09 1.21 0.28
N ASP A 123 10.75 1.48 1.39
CA ASP A 123 11.80 0.64 1.97
C ASP A 123 11.32 0.11 3.33
N TYR A 124 11.03 -1.17 3.39
CA TYR A 124 10.49 -1.86 4.57
C TYR A 124 11.66 -2.43 5.36
N LEU A 125 11.91 -1.86 6.50
CA LEU A 125 13.10 -2.11 7.33
C LEU A 125 12.71 -2.65 8.69
N SER A 126 13.47 -3.61 9.22
CA SER A 126 13.51 -3.87 10.65
C SER A 126 14.88 -3.53 11.20
N ASP A 127 14.93 -3.02 12.42
CA ASP A 127 16.19 -2.99 13.16
C ASP A 127 16.61 -4.43 13.46
N SER A 128 17.87 -4.74 13.16
CA SER A 128 18.45 -6.10 13.25
C SER A 128 18.67 -6.63 14.68
N LEU A 129 17.95 -6.10 15.66
CA LEU A 129 17.93 -6.64 17.00
C LEU A 129 16.99 -7.85 17.02
N HIS A 130 17.59 -9.04 17.00
CA HIS A 130 16.87 -10.28 17.26
C HIS A 130 16.24 -10.22 18.64
N ASP A 131 14.96 -9.94 18.68
CA ASP A 131 14.15 -10.05 19.86
C ASP A 131 13.52 -11.45 19.88
N GLU A 132 13.44 -12.08 21.05
CA GLU A 132 12.96 -13.48 21.16
C GLU A 132 11.45 -13.67 20.88
N GLU A 133 10.72 -12.57 20.67
CA GLU A 133 9.29 -12.63 20.31
C GLU A 133 9.10 -13.15 18.88
N LYS A 134 8.44 -14.28 18.77
CA LYS A 134 8.03 -14.88 17.50
C LYS A 134 6.69 -14.30 17.04
N ASN A 135 6.45 -14.32 15.73
CA ASN A 135 5.20 -13.92 15.07
C ASN A 135 4.91 -12.39 15.14
N LYS A 136 5.92 -11.57 15.02
CA LYS A 136 5.74 -10.13 14.87
C LYS A 136 5.05 -9.83 13.54
N MET A 137 4.06 -8.95 13.56
CA MET A 137 3.32 -8.56 12.35
C MET A 137 3.23 -7.05 12.27
N PHE A 138 3.41 -6.52 11.07
CA PHE A 138 3.14 -5.13 10.73
C PHE A 138 2.35 -5.02 9.42
N GLY A 139 1.73 -3.88 9.19
CA GLY A 139 0.93 -3.67 8.00
C GLY A 139 1.25 -2.37 7.26
N VAL A 140 1.02 -2.38 5.95
CA VAL A 140 1.09 -1.20 5.10
C VAL A 140 -0.05 -1.21 4.10
N GLN A 141 -0.83 -0.14 4.08
CA GLN A 141 -1.80 0.10 3.04
C GLN A 141 -1.31 1.23 2.12
N THR A 142 -1.26 0.98 0.82
CA THR A 142 -0.95 1.98 -0.20
C THR A 142 -2.19 2.21 -1.07
N ARG A 143 -2.64 3.47 -1.17
CA ARG A 143 -3.73 3.88 -2.06
C ARG A 143 -3.21 4.82 -3.11
N ILE A 144 -3.59 4.61 -4.38
CA ILE A 144 -3.08 5.38 -5.53
C ILE A 144 -4.25 5.89 -6.36
N GLN A 145 -4.34 7.21 -6.49
CA GLN A 145 -5.19 7.88 -7.46
C GLN A 145 -4.30 8.46 -8.55
N ALA A 146 -4.34 7.86 -9.73
CA ALA A 146 -3.53 8.32 -10.87
C ALA A 146 -4.41 9.15 -11.82
N GLY A 147 -4.18 10.46 -11.85
CA GLY A 147 -4.89 11.41 -12.73
C GLY A 147 -4.58 11.18 -14.20
N SER A 148 -5.42 11.75 -15.08
CA SER A 148 -5.33 11.54 -16.53
C SER A 148 -3.94 11.85 -17.10
N GLY A 149 -3.37 10.94 -17.89
CA GLY A 149 -2.05 11.08 -18.47
C GLY A 149 -0.88 10.94 -17.50
N SER A 150 -1.14 10.77 -16.21
CA SER A 150 -0.09 10.65 -15.20
C SER A 150 0.62 9.30 -15.23
N LYS A 151 1.81 9.26 -14.62
CA LYS A 151 2.59 8.05 -14.45
C LYS A 151 3.08 7.92 -13.01
N VAL A 152 2.71 6.82 -12.36
CA VAL A 152 3.20 6.44 -11.04
C VAL A 152 4.14 5.25 -11.18
N ASN A 153 5.38 5.37 -10.70
CA ASN A 153 6.28 4.24 -10.52
C ASN A 153 6.38 3.96 -9.01
N LEU A 154 5.85 2.82 -8.57
CA LEU A 154 5.94 2.36 -7.19
C LEU A 154 6.98 1.24 -7.11
N VAL A 155 7.99 1.43 -6.27
CA VAL A 155 9.00 0.41 -5.98
C VAL A 155 8.90 0.07 -4.50
N GLN A 156 8.71 -1.20 -4.17
CA GLN A 156 8.65 -1.70 -2.80
C GLN A 156 9.79 -2.66 -2.55
N LEU A 157 10.65 -2.34 -1.58
CA LEU A 157 11.77 -3.17 -1.15
C LEU A 157 11.45 -3.78 0.21
N LEU A 158 10.99 -5.03 0.24
CA LEU A 158 10.65 -5.75 1.46
C LEU A 158 11.93 -6.47 1.95
N ARG A 159 12.61 -5.86 2.94
CA ARG A 159 13.84 -6.36 3.52
C ARG A 159 13.84 -6.34 5.06
N HIS A 160 12.66 -6.50 5.61
CA HIS A 160 12.47 -6.72 7.04
C HIS A 160 12.92 -8.13 7.42
N SER A 161 13.31 -8.29 8.71
CA SER A 161 13.82 -9.57 9.23
C SER A 161 12.81 -10.71 9.09
N SER A 162 13.34 -11.94 9.03
CA SER A 162 12.58 -13.20 9.03
C SER A 162 11.70 -13.42 10.28
N ASP A 163 11.82 -12.57 11.31
CA ASP A 163 10.95 -12.62 12.50
C ASP A 163 9.61 -11.90 12.29
N TYR A 164 9.47 -11.17 11.18
CA TYR A 164 8.31 -10.35 10.88
C TYR A 164 7.47 -10.88 9.73
N SER A 165 6.15 -10.90 9.93
CA SER A 165 5.16 -11.05 8.86
C SER A 165 4.64 -9.67 8.42
N CYS A 166 4.47 -9.46 7.12
CA CYS A 166 4.01 -8.20 6.54
C CYS A 166 2.64 -8.37 5.88
N LEU A 167 1.69 -7.47 6.21
CA LEU A 167 0.46 -7.26 5.45
C LEU A 167 0.68 -6.08 4.48
N ASN A 168 0.79 -6.33 3.19
CA ASN A 168 1.05 -5.30 2.18
C ASN A 168 -0.13 -5.18 1.20
N ASP A 169 -0.95 -4.16 1.39
CA ASP A 169 -2.17 -3.91 0.63
C ASP A 169 -1.99 -2.75 -0.34
N ILE A 170 -2.24 -2.98 -1.63
CA ILE A 170 -2.20 -1.96 -2.67
C ILE A 170 -3.57 -1.85 -3.34
N GLY A 171 -4.12 -0.64 -3.35
CA GLY A 171 -5.31 -0.30 -4.11
C GLY A 171 -5.07 0.90 -5.01
N ALA A 172 -5.50 0.82 -6.28
CA ALA A 172 -5.29 1.91 -7.23
C ALA A 172 -6.48 2.14 -8.13
N VAL A 173 -6.68 3.40 -8.51
CA VAL A 173 -7.62 3.82 -9.57
C VAL A 173 -6.85 4.66 -10.58
N LEU A 174 -6.96 4.30 -11.86
CA LEU A 174 -6.26 4.95 -12.96
C LEU A 174 -7.26 5.61 -13.90
N ASP A 175 -7.12 6.93 -14.06
CA ASP A 175 -7.90 7.71 -15.03
C ASP A 175 -7.39 7.55 -16.47
N ASP A 176 -7.93 8.32 -17.43
CA ASP A 176 -7.60 8.21 -18.86
C ASP A 176 -6.11 8.32 -19.13
N ASN A 177 -5.54 7.35 -19.86
CA ASN A 177 -4.12 7.27 -20.23
C ASN A 177 -3.14 7.25 -19.03
N ALA A 178 -3.64 7.08 -17.81
CA ALA A 178 -2.78 6.95 -16.64
C ALA A 178 -2.00 5.62 -16.65
N ARG A 179 -0.79 5.62 -16.09
CA ARG A 179 0.08 4.44 -16.06
C ARG A 179 0.57 4.18 -14.64
N LEU A 180 0.44 2.96 -14.19
CA LEU A 180 1.00 2.50 -12.92
C LEU A 180 2.02 1.39 -13.20
N ASN A 181 3.25 1.59 -12.77
CA ASN A 181 4.27 0.54 -12.74
C ASN A 181 4.54 0.18 -11.28
N ILE A 182 4.45 -1.09 -10.95
CA ILE A 182 4.76 -1.62 -9.62
C ILE A 182 5.94 -2.58 -9.76
N VAL A 183 6.97 -2.36 -8.96
CA VAL A 183 8.09 -3.28 -8.80
C VAL A 183 8.17 -3.69 -7.34
N GLN A 184 8.10 -4.99 -7.06
CA GLN A 184 8.18 -5.53 -5.72
C GLN A 184 9.37 -6.46 -5.59
N VAL A 185 10.29 -6.13 -4.68
CA VAL A 185 11.48 -6.93 -4.39
C VAL A 185 11.37 -7.44 -2.97
N ILE A 186 11.20 -8.75 -2.81
CA ILE A 186 11.09 -9.42 -1.51
C ILE A 186 12.42 -10.10 -1.25
N LEU A 187 13.13 -9.65 -0.23
CA LEU A 187 14.46 -10.16 0.12
C LEU A 187 14.44 -11.03 1.38
N ASP A 188 13.50 -10.77 2.31
CA ASP A 188 13.40 -11.48 3.59
C ASP A 188 11.96 -11.39 4.14
N GLY A 189 11.73 -11.86 5.36
CA GLY A 189 10.44 -11.89 6.05
C GLY A 189 9.95 -13.32 6.32
N ASP A 190 9.24 -13.55 7.44
CA ASP A 190 8.59 -14.84 7.74
C ASP A 190 7.49 -15.10 6.72
N LYS A 191 6.50 -14.21 6.66
CA LYS A 191 5.39 -14.28 5.71
C LYS A 191 5.10 -12.90 5.12
N ASN A 192 4.97 -12.86 3.81
CA ASN A 192 4.58 -11.67 3.08
C ASN A 192 3.17 -11.89 2.49
N TYR A 193 2.16 -11.36 3.16
CA TYR A 193 0.78 -11.36 2.66
C TYR A 193 0.59 -10.14 1.78
N MET A 194 0.32 -10.36 0.51
CA MET A 194 0.27 -9.29 -0.49
C MET A 194 -1.06 -9.31 -1.22
N GLY A 195 -1.65 -8.13 -1.37
CA GLY A 195 -2.83 -7.94 -2.19
C GLY A 195 -2.67 -6.70 -3.07
N CYS A 196 -3.12 -6.80 -4.32
CA CYS A 196 -3.09 -5.68 -5.25
C CYS A 196 -4.38 -5.66 -6.08
N ARG A 197 -5.12 -4.56 -6.02
CA ARG A 197 -6.29 -4.31 -6.85
C ARG A 197 -6.14 -2.99 -7.59
N VAL A 198 -6.21 -3.05 -8.91
CA VAL A 198 -6.11 -1.85 -9.76
C VAL A 198 -7.35 -1.73 -10.63
N VAL A 199 -8.04 -0.62 -10.50
CA VAL A 199 -9.19 -0.27 -11.33
C VAL A 199 -8.71 0.59 -12.50
N LEU A 200 -8.72 0.04 -13.71
CA LEU A 200 -8.43 0.74 -14.94
C LEU A 200 -9.72 1.47 -15.40
N LYS A 201 -10.02 2.59 -14.75
CA LYS A 201 -11.25 3.36 -14.96
C LYS A 201 -11.23 4.12 -16.28
N GLY A 202 -10.08 4.68 -16.62
CA GLY A 202 -9.91 5.52 -17.78
C GLY A 202 -9.53 4.76 -19.04
N LYS A 203 -9.93 5.29 -20.22
CA LYS A 203 -9.54 4.74 -21.52
C LYS A 203 -8.03 4.87 -21.72
N GLY A 204 -7.37 3.79 -22.15
CA GLY A 204 -5.93 3.79 -22.40
C GLY A 204 -5.06 3.73 -21.12
N SER A 205 -5.69 3.57 -19.94
CA SER A 205 -4.96 3.34 -18.71
C SER A 205 -4.26 1.96 -18.71
N SER A 206 -3.14 1.83 -18.00
CA SER A 206 -2.36 0.60 -18.01
C SER A 206 -1.64 0.33 -16.69
N LEU A 207 -1.53 -0.95 -16.35
CA LEU A 207 -0.74 -1.47 -15.23
C LEU A 207 0.40 -2.33 -15.76
N LYS A 208 1.60 -2.15 -15.18
CA LYS A 208 2.73 -3.07 -15.33
C LYS A 208 3.21 -3.49 -13.92
N THR A 209 3.45 -4.78 -13.73
CA THR A 209 4.01 -5.33 -12.48
C THR A 209 5.22 -6.18 -12.79
N ASP A 210 6.27 -6.04 -12.01
CA ASP A 210 7.51 -6.82 -12.05
C ASP A 210 7.87 -7.31 -10.65
#